data_1da0ee29df689cc13bd233599b6e1cb8
#
_entry.id   1da0ee29df689cc13bd233599b6e1cb8
#
_cell.length_a   1.000
_cell.length_b   1.000
_cell.length_c   1.000
_cell.angle_alpha   90.00
_cell.angle_beta   90.00
_cell.angle_gamma   90.00
#
_symmetry.space_group_name_H-M   'P 1'
#
loop_
_entity.id
_entity.type
_entity.pdbx_description
1 polymer ?
#
loop_
_entity_poly.entity_id
_entity_poly.type
_entity_poly.pdbx_seq_one_letter_code
_entity_poly.pdbx_strand_id
1 'polypeptide(L)'
;GLPLYEAAYYGLPIAATDWSGHLDFLYKPVKQKNGNIKKKHMFGRITYTLQPVQKAAVWEGVVPEDSLWAFPEEGSTKTAMREIYKDHGRFKKRSKELQKWICDEFEEQKIYNQFIDLLGLNTDSTEEQKVEVYG
;
A
#
# COMPACT_ATOMS: atom_id res chain seq x y z
N GLY A 1 -1.47 5.57 -5.83
CA GLY A 1 -1.85 4.38 -5.11
C GLY A 1 -3.30 4.24 -4.70
N LEU A 2 -4.11 5.31 -4.63
CA LEU A 2 -5.51 5.24 -4.17
C LEU A 2 -6.37 4.18 -4.90
N PRO A 3 -6.39 4.09 -6.23
CA PRO A 3 -7.21 3.08 -6.92
C PRO A 3 -6.83 1.64 -6.53
N LEU A 4 -5.54 1.37 -6.26
CA LEU A 4 -5.08 0.05 -5.81
C LEU A 4 -5.51 -0.22 -4.37
N TYR A 5 -5.46 0.79 -3.51
CA TYR A 5 -5.94 0.69 -2.13
C TYR A 5 -7.44 0.44 -2.08
N GLU A 6 -8.22 1.18 -2.84
CA GLU A 6 -9.68 0.99 -2.95
C GLU A 6 -10.02 -0.42 -3.45
N ALA A 7 -9.35 -0.89 -4.51
CA ALA A 7 -9.54 -2.25 -5.01
C ALA A 7 -9.23 -3.31 -3.94
N ALA A 8 -8.16 -3.12 -3.16
CA ALA A 8 -7.80 -4.00 -2.06
C ALA A 8 -8.83 -3.95 -0.92
N TYR A 9 -9.30 -2.74 -0.58
CA TYR A 9 -10.34 -2.52 0.43
C TYR A 9 -11.65 -3.20 0.08
N TYR A 10 -12.04 -3.23 -1.20
CA TYR A 10 -13.21 -3.97 -1.68
C TYR A 10 -12.94 -5.46 -1.95
N GLY A 11 -11.72 -5.93 -1.73
CA GLY A 11 -11.35 -7.33 -1.89
C GLY A 11 -11.34 -7.80 -3.35
N LEU A 12 -10.98 -6.91 -4.27
CA LEU A 12 -10.82 -7.22 -5.68
C LEU A 12 -9.43 -7.77 -5.98
N PRO A 13 -9.27 -8.71 -6.92
CA PRO A 13 -7.97 -9.12 -7.43
C PRO A 13 -7.24 -7.96 -8.10
N ILE A 14 -5.97 -7.82 -7.79
CA ILE A 14 -5.11 -6.71 -8.26
C ILE A 14 -3.92 -7.27 -9.03
N ALA A 15 -3.56 -6.63 -10.14
CA ALA A 15 -2.25 -6.72 -10.78
C ALA A 15 -1.57 -5.35 -10.70
N ALA A 16 -0.33 -5.31 -10.24
CA ALA A 16 0.42 -4.05 -10.09
C ALA A 16 1.92 -4.28 -10.29
N THR A 17 2.64 -3.22 -10.63
CA THR A 17 4.11 -3.23 -10.63
C THR A 17 4.64 -3.49 -9.23
N ASP A 18 5.69 -4.29 -9.14
CA ASP A 18 6.34 -4.62 -7.85
C ASP A 18 7.28 -3.48 -7.41
N TRP A 19 6.76 -2.24 -7.38
CA TRP A 19 7.52 -1.03 -7.13
C TRP A 19 6.70 0.03 -6.40
N SER A 20 7.35 0.80 -5.49
CA SER A 20 6.81 2.00 -4.88
C SER A 20 5.84 1.77 -3.70
N GLY A 21 5.25 2.86 -3.19
CA GLY A 21 4.51 2.91 -1.93
C GLY A 21 3.27 2.01 -1.82
N HIS A 22 2.67 1.59 -2.94
CA HIS A 22 1.56 0.65 -2.87
C HIS A 22 1.96 -0.75 -2.36
N LEU A 23 3.25 -1.05 -2.31
CA LEU A 23 3.74 -2.31 -1.75
C LEU A 23 3.51 -2.40 -0.23
N ASP A 24 3.39 -1.26 0.46
CA ASP A 24 3.16 -1.21 1.90
C ASP A 24 1.83 -1.88 2.29
N PHE A 25 0.82 -1.80 1.42
CA PHE A 25 -0.47 -2.44 1.65
C PHE A 25 -0.74 -3.67 0.78
N LEU A 26 0.08 -3.95 -0.25
CA LEU A 26 -0.05 -5.15 -1.09
C LEU A 26 0.81 -6.33 -0.63
N TYR A 27 1.76 -6.11 0.30
CA TYR A 27 2.54 -7.16 0.96
C TYR A 27 2.10 -7.34 2.41
N LYS A 28 1.36 -8.41 2.66
CA LYS A 28 0.90 -8.76 4.01
C LYS A 28 2.02 -9.45 4.81
N PRO A 29 2.29 -9.02 6.05
CA PRO A 29 3.16 -9.77 6.95
C PRO A 29 2.50 -11.09 7.37
N VAL A 30 3.23 -12.19 7.30
CA VAL A 30 2.77 -13.53 7.68
C VAL A 30 3.78 -14.16 8.64
N LYS A 31 3.32 -14.52 9.83
CA LYS A 31 4.14 -15.23 10.81
C LYS A 31 4.38 -16.67 10.35
N GLN A 32 5.62 -17.07 10.27
CA GLN A 32 6.03 -18.43 9.93
C GLN A 32 6.04 -19.34 11.16
N LYS A 33 6.08 -20.65 10.96
CA LYS A 33 6.14 -21.64 12.05
C LYS A 33 7.37 -21.48 12.97
N ASN A 34 8.45 -20.95 12.44
CA ASN A 34 9.70 -20.65 13.18
C ASN A 34 9.68 -19.31 13.93
N GLY A 35 8.54 -18.60 13.95
CA GLY A 35 8.37 -17.30 14.58
C GLY A 35 8.76 -16.09 13.73
N ASN A 36 9.47 -16.29 12.61
CA ASN A 36 9.86 -15.21 11.71
C ASN A 36 8.67 -14.62 10.96
N ILE A 37 8.73 -13.32 10.66
CA ILE A 37 7.74 -12.63 9.84
C ILE A 37 8.25 -12.56 8.40
N LYS A 38 7.46 -13.06 7.46
CA LYS A 38 7.73 -12.94 6.02
C LYS A 38 6.65 -12.11 5.35
N LYS A 39 7.03 -11.14 4.54
CA LYS A 39 6.10 -10.40 3.69
C LYS A 39 5.66 -11.27 2.52
N LYS A 40 4.34 -11.45 2.35
CA LYS A 40 3.73 -12.23 1.25
C LYS A 40 2.98 -11.27 0.34
N HIS A 41 3.30 -11.31 -0.95
CA HIS A 41 2.55 -10.55 -1.96
C HIS A 41 1.11 -11.08 -2.08
N MET A 42 0.15 -10.17 -2.10
CA MET A 42 -1.27 -10.49 -2.15
C MET A 42 -1.90 -10.14 -3.50
N PHE A 43 -1.10 -9.83 -4.51
CA PHE A 43 -1.49 -9.35 -5.84
C PHE A 43 -0.74 -10.10 -6.95
N GLY A 44 -1.16 -9.94 -8.19
CA GLY A 44 -0.41 -10.37 -9.38
C GLY A 44 0.74 -9.42 -9.60
N ARG A 45 1.97 -9.91 -9.42
CA ARG A 45 3.18 -9.10 -9.55
C ARG A 45 3.52 -8.87 -11.01
N ILE A 46 3.78 -7.61 -11.35
CA ILE A 46 4.28 -7.20 -12.67
C ILE A 46 5.72 -6.73 -12.49
N THR A 47 6.65 -7.34 -13.20
CA THR A 47 8.04 -6.89 -13.27
C THR A 47 8.15 -5.59 -14.05
N TYR A 48 9.20 -4.82 -13.78
CA TYR A 48 9.38 -3.47 -14.32
C TYR A 48 10.86 -3.20 -14.58
N THR A 49 11.14 -2.18 -15.40
CA THR A 49 12.45 -1.57 -15.55
C THR A 49 12.38 -0.11 -15.13
N LEU A 50 13.41 0.35 -14.39
CA LEU A 50 13.54 1.78 -14.10
C LEU A 50 14.16 2.48 -15.31
N GLN A 51 13.47 3.48 -15.81
CA GLN A 51 13.91 4.28 -16.96
C GLN A 51 13.68 5.76 -16.67
N PRO A 52 14.47 6.67 -17.25
CA PRO A 52 14.22 8.10 -17.18
C PRO A 52 12.79 8.43 -17.62
N VAL A 53 12.21 9.43 -16.99
CA VAL A 53 10.89 9.92 -17.36
C VAL A 53 10.90 10.38 -18.82
N GLN A 54 9.77 10.20 -19.51
CA GLN A 54 9.61 10.69 -20.87
C GLN A 54 9.69 12.22 -20.88
N LYS A 55 10.33 12.80 -21.90
CA LYS A 55 10.48 14.27 -22.01
C LYS A 55 9.16 15.04 -21.87
N ALA A 56 8.07 14.48 -22.37
CA ALA A 56 6.74 15.07 -22.25
C ALA A 56 6.17 15.06 -20.82
N ALA A 57 6.75 14.29 -19.90
CA ALA A 57 6.34 14.20 -18.51
C ALA A 57 7.24 15.03 -17.58
N VAL A 58 8.33 15.60 -18.11
CA VAL A 58 9.21 16.51 -17.34
C VAL A 58 8.42 17.77 -17.01
N TRP A 59 8.44 18.12 -15.73
CA TRP A 59 7.81 19.33 -15.23
C TRP A 59 8.78 20.02 -14.28
N GLU A 60 9.31 21.16 -14.71
CA GLU A 60 10.31 21.93 -13.98
C GLU A 60 9.85 22.18 -12.53
N GLY A 61 10.74 21.89 -11.58
CA GLY A 61 10.45 22.00 -10.14
C GLY A 61 9.55 20.92 -9.53
N VAL A 62 8.95 20.01 -10.34
CA VAL A 62 8.07 18.94 -9.86
C VAL A 62 8.55 17.56 -10.29
N VAL A 63 8.83 17.35 -11.58
CA VAL A 63 9.35 16.10 -12.14
C VAL A 63 10.64 16.41 -12.89
N PRO A 64 11.82 16.31 -12.24
CA PRO A 64 13.11 16.53 -12.88
C PRO A 64 13.38 15.55 -14.04
N GLU A 65 14.20 15.96 -15.01
CA GLU A 65 14.51 15.14 -16.20
C GLU A 65 15.26 13.84 -15.84
N ASP A 66 16.02 13.85 -14.74
CA ASP A 66 16.77 12.70 -14.21
C ASP A 66 15.93 11.76 -13.36
N SER A 67 14.64 12.06 -13.14
CA SER A 67 13.74 11.18 -12.42
C SER A 67 13.58 9.84 -13.13
N LEU A 68 13.46 8.76 -12.34
CA LEU A 68 13.24 7.41 -12.84
C LEU A 68 11.81 6.94 -12.55
N TRP A 69 11.14 6.40 -13.57
CA TRP A 69 9.85 5.74 -13.42
C TRP A 69 9.95 4.24 -13.66
N ALA A 70 9.10 3.48 -12.99
CA ALA A 70 8.97 2.05 -13.17
C ALA A 70 8.06 1.75 -14.38
N PHE A 71 8.65 1.35 -15.49
CA PHE A 71 7.92 0.93 -16.69
C PHE A 71 7.59 -0.56 -16.59
N PRO A 72 6.30 -0.94 -16.62
CA PRO A 72 5.89 -2.34 -16.53
C PRO A 72 6.33 -3.11 -17.78
N GLU A 73 6.83 -4.34 -17.57
CA GLU A 73 7.16 -5.24 -18.66
C GLU A 73 5.90 -5.85 -19.26
N GLU A 74 5.72 -5.72 -20.58
CA GLU A 74 4.52 -6.17 -21.29
C GLU A 74 4.25 -7.67 -21.10
N GLY A 75 5.27 -8.51 -21.19
CA GLY A 75 5.15 -9.96 -21.00
C GLY A 75 4.69 -10.33 -19.61
N SER A 76 5.25 -9.68 -18.57
CA SER A 76 4.88 -9.86 -17.18
C SER A 76 3.44 -9.37 -16.92
N THR A 77 3.06 -8.23 -17.49
CA THR A 77 1.70 -7.68 -17.39
C THR A 77 0.67 -8.66 -17.96
N LYS A 78 0.90 -9.14 -19.18
CA LYS A 78 0.02 -10.14 -19.82
C LYS A 78 -0.07 -11.43 -19.01
N THR A 79 1.04 -11.87 -18.43
CA THR A 79 1.08 -13.08 -17.59
C THR A 79 0.28 -12.89 -16.31
N ALA A 80 0.48 -11.80 -15.57
CA ALA A 80 -0.26 -11.50 -14.35
C ALA A 80 -1.78 -11.42 -14.59
N MET A 81 -2.20 -10.75 -15.65
CA MET A 81 -3.62 -10.68 -16.03
C MET A 81 -4.21 -12.04 -16.37
N ARG A 82 -3.49 -12.86 -17.16
CA ARG A 82 -3.93 -14.22 -17.52
C ARG A 82 -4.02 -15.15 -16.30
N GLU A 83 -3.08 -15.06 -15.38
CA GLU A 83 -3.12 -15.84 -14.14
C GLU A 83 -4.32 -15.47 -13.27
N ILE A 84 -4.61 -14.18 -13.11
CA ILE A 84 -5.80 -13.71 -12.38
C ILE A 84 -7.09 -14.25 -13.02
N TYR A 85 -7.16 -14.24 -14.34
CA TYR A 85 -8.32 -14.76 -15.08
C TYR A 85 -8.45 -16.28 -14.95
N LYS A 86 -7.36 -17.03 -15.21
CA LYS A 86 -7.36 -18.50 -15.20
C LYS A 86 -7.57 -19.09 -13.81
N ASP A 87 -7.03 -18.48 -12.78
CA ASP A 87 -7.10 -18.95 -11.39
C ASP A 87 -7.79 -17.89 -10.50
N HIS A 88 -8.92 -17.38 -11.00
CA HIS A 88 -9.70 -16.35 -10.33
C HIS A 88 -10.05 -16.71 -8.89
N GLY A 89 -10.37 -17.99 -8.62
CA GLY A 89 -10.70 -18.47 -7.26
C GLY A 89 -9.58 -18.25 -6.26
N ARG A 90 -8.35 -18.57 -6.64
CA ARG A 90 -7.14 -18.33 -5.81
C ARG A 90 -6.93 -16.84 -5.55
N PHE A 91 -7.00 -16.02 -6.60
CA PHE A 91 -6.81 -14.58 -6.46
C PHE A 91 -7.92 -13.93 -5.64
N LYS A 92 -9.19 -14.34 -5.83
CA LYS A 92 -10.31 -13.88 -5.01
C LYS A 92 -10.14 -14.21 -3.52
N LYS A 93 -9.70 -15.46 -3.21
CA LYS A 93 -9.39 -15.83 -1.82
C LYS A 93 -8.28 -14.95 -1.23
N ARG A 94 -7.19 -14.73 -1.99
CA ARG A 94 -6.07 -13.89 -1.60
C ARG A 94 -6.50 -12.43 -1.38
N SER A 95 -7.35 -11.88 -2.27
CA SER A 95 -7.87 -10.52 -2.14
C SER A 95 -8.77 -10.36 -0.91
N LYS A 96 -9.57 -11.36 -0.55
CA LYS A 96 -10.37 -11.33 0.68
C LYS A 96 -9.50 -11.42 1.94
N GLU A 97 -8.40 -12.14 1.90
CA GLU A 97 -7.41 -12.18 2.97
C GLU A 97 -6.70 -10.82 3.10
N LEU A 98 -6.37 -10.17 1.98
CA LEU A 98 -5.80 -8.83 1.94
C LEU A 98 -6.77 -7.80 2.50
N GLN A 99 -8.03 -7.83 2.06
CA GLN A 99 -9.09 -6.95 2.54
C GLN A 99 -9.20 -6.93 4.06
N LYS A 100 -9.28 -8.11 4.69
CA LYS A 100 -9.36 -8.23 6.14
C LYS A 100 -8.17 -7.56 6.84
N TRP A 101 -6.97 -7.82 6.33
CA TRP A 101 -5.76 -7.25 6.91
C TRP A 101 -5.69 -5.74 6.74
N ILE A 102 -6.07 -5.20 5.57
CA ILE A 102 -6.09 -3.77 5.31
C ILE A 102 -7.08 -3.04 6.22
N CYS A 103 -8.31 -3.57 6.36
CA CYS A 103 -9.31 -2.96 7.22
C CYS A 103 -8.88 -2.92 8.69
N ASP A 104 -8.07 -3.89 9.13
CA ASP A 104 -7.53 -3.93 10.49
C ASP A 104 -6.27 -3.05 10.64
N GLU A 105 -5.32 -3.16 9.70
CA GLU A 105 -4.02 -2.48 9.81
C GLU A 105 -4.11 -0.99 9.56
N PHE A 106 -4.98 -0.57 8.63
CA PHE A 106 -5.18 0.83 8.23
C PHE A 106 -6.54 1.37 8.74
N GLU A 107 -7.00 0.86 9.87
CA GLU A 107 -8.16 1.41 10.57
C GLU A 107 -7.87 2.87 10.97
N GLU A 108 -8.86 3.74 10.78
CA GLU A 108 -8.71 5.19 10.85
C GLU A 108 -8.13 5.65 12.20
N GLN A 109 -8.70 5.17 13.31
CA GLN A 109 -8.24 5.54 14.65
C GLN A 109 -6.81 5.06 14.93
N LYS A 110 -6.46 3.89 14.42
CA LYS A 110 -5.11 3.34 14.55
C LYS A 110 -4.08 4.21 13.82
N ILE A 111 -4.41 4.66 12.61
CA ILE A 111 -3.54 5.56 11.84
C ILE A 111 -3.42 6.93 12.51
N TYR A 112 -4.52 7.48 13.03
CA TYR A 112 -4.47 8.75 13.78
C TYR A 112 -3.61 8.63 15.03
N ASN A 113 -3.74 7.56 15.80
CA ASN A 113 -2.91 7.33 16.99
C ASN A 113 -1.42 7.22 16.62
N GLN A 114 -1.08 6.48 15.57
CA GLN A 114 0.30 6.41 15.07
C GLN A 114 0.85 7.78 14.66
N PHE A 115 0.02 8.61 14.03
CA PHE A 115 0.41 9.96 13.63
C PHE A 115 0.65 10.86 14.86
N ILE A 116 -0.23 10.80 15.87
CA ILE A 116 -0.10 11.53 17.13
C ILE A 116 1.19 11.09 17.86
N ASP A 117 1.46 9.78 17.91
CA ASP A 117 2.68 9.23 18.52
C ASP A 117 3.95 9.73 17.83
N LEU A 118 3.95 9.79 16.49
CA LEU A 118 5.09 10.31 15.71
C LEU A 118 5.35 11.79 15.96
N LEU A 119 4.30 12.57 16.29
CA LEU A 119 4.43 13.98 16.65
C LEU A 119 4.86 14.19 18.12
N GLY A 120 4.98 13.12 18.91
CA GLY A 120 5.27 13.20 20.34
C GLY A 120 4.12 13.79 21.17
N LEU A 121 2.90 13.80 20.63
CA LEU A 121 1.71 14.33 21.26
C LEU A 121 0.92 13.21 21.98
N ASN A 122 1.61 12.31 22.68
CA ASN A 122 0.95 11.26 23.45
C ASN A 122 0.05 11.88 24.51
N THR A 123 -1.24 11.61 24.41
CA THR A 123 -2.29 12.12 25.32
C THR A 123 -2.37 11.36 26.66
N ASP A 124 -1.33 10.66 27.07
CA ASP A 124 -1.24 9.99 28.38
C ASP A 124 -0.92 10.95 29.54
N SER A 125 -0.98 12.26 29.32
CA SER A 125 -1.00 13.27 30.38
C SER A 125 -2.37 13.92 30.42
N THR A 126 -3.35 13.22 30.99
CA THR A 126 -4.60 13.82 31.44
C THR A 126 -4.31 14.66 32.69
N GLU A 127 -3.70 15.80 32.53
CA GLU A 127 -3.92 16.92 33.43
C GLU A 127 -5.09 17.72 32.85
N GLU A 128 -6.25 17.59 33.50
CA GLU A 128 -7.38 18.50 33.34
C GLU A 128 -6.88 19.93 33.59
N GLN A 129 -6.51 20.64 32.53
CA GLN A 129 -6.45 22.08 32.60
C GLN A 129 -7.89 22.58 32.66
N LYS A 130 -8.38 22.79 33.89
CA LYS A 130 -9.57 23.61 34.14
C LYS A 130 -9.34 24.95 33.48
N VAL A 131 -9.99 25.20 32.37
CA VAL A 131 -10.13 26.54 31.80
C VAL A 131 -11.03 27.31 32.77
N GLU A 132 -10.42 28.13 33.65
CA GLU A 132 -11.17 29.14 34.38
C GLU A 132 -11.65 30.18 33.37
N VAL A 133 -12.95 30.12 33.08
CA VAL A 133 -13.64 31.18 32.31
C VAL A 133 -13.80 32.38 33.24
N TYR A 134 -12.96 33.39 33.06
CA TYR A 134 -13.19 34.68 33.68
C TYR A 134 -14.36 35.33 33.00
N GLY A 135 -15.42 35.57 33.79
CA GLY A 135 -16.61 36.35 33.42
C GLY A 135 -16.33 37.85 33.35
#